data_cf3ffcac241deecd2d4e9b0d56d2c1e6
#
_entry.id   cf3ffcac241deecd2d4e9b0d56d2c1e6
#
_cell.length_a   1.000
_cell.length_b   1.000
_cell.length_c   1.000
_cell.angle_alpha   90.00
_cell.angle_beta   90.00
_cell.angle_gamma   90.00
#
_symmetry.space_group_name_H-M   'P 1'
#
loop_
_entity.id
_entity.type
_entity.pdbx_description
1 polymer ?
#
loop_
_entity_poly.entity_id
_entity_poly.type
_entity_poly.pdbx_seq_one_letter_code
_entity_poly.pdbx_strand_id
1 'polypeptide(L)' 'MTQVVIDATFEQETAEGLVLIDFWATWCGPCLMQAPILEQLSEEISEDELKIVKIDVDENPETAQKFGIMSIPTLL' A
#
# COMPACT_ATOMS: atom_id res chain seq x y z
N MET A 1 -10.38 -1.62 -6.85
CA MET A 1 -9.17 -0.98 -7.39
C MET A 1 -8.28 -0.50 -6.25
N THR A 2 -6.99 -0.83 -6.27
CA THR A 2 -6.06 -0.33 -5.26
C THR A 2 -5.78 1.15 -5.53
N GLN A 3 -5.46 1.89 -4.47
CA GLN A 3 -5.22 3.32 -4.55
C GLN A 3 -3.76 3.62 -4.27
N VAL A 4 -3.13 4.40 -5.15
CA VAL A 4 -1.74 4.81 -4.95
C VAL A 4 -1.70 6.02 -4.04
N VAL A 5 -0.87 5.95 -2.99
CA VAL A 5 -0.66 7.08 -2.08
C VAL A 5 0.81 7.48 -2.08
N ILE A 6 1.06 8.71 -1.70
CA ILE A 6 2.42 9.26 -1.58
C ILE A 6 2.58 9.82 -0.18
N ASP A 7 3.81 10.19 0.21
CA ASP A 7 4.08 10.74 1.54
C ASP A 7 3.14 11.89 1.88
N ALA A 8 2.88 12.78 0.91
CA ALA A 8 2.04 13.95 1.14
C ALA A 8 0.56 13.61 1.40
N THR A 9 0.06 12.49 0.88
CA THR A 9 -1.36 12.12 1.00
C THR A 9 -1.60 10.96 1.94
N PHE A 10 -0.54 10.34 2.46
CA PHE A 10 -0.65 9.11 3.24
C PHE A 10 -1.59 9.24 4.44
N GLU A 11 -1.37 10.25 5.27
CA GLU A 11 -2.19 10.41 6.48
C GLU A 11 -3.64 10.63 6.15
N GLN A 12 -3.93 11.47 5.16
CA GLN A 12 -5.29 11.76 4.75
C GLN A 12 -5.99 10.51 4.23
N GLU A 13 -5.31 9.73 3.40
CA GLU A 13 -5.90 8.57 2.74
C GLU A 13 -6.04 7.37 3.68
N THR A 14 -5.32 7.35 4.80
CA THR A 14 -5.38 6.23 5.75
C THR A 14 -6.01 6.62 7.09
N ALA A 15 -6.61 7.80 7.18
CA ALA A 15 -7.10 8.35 8.45
C ALA A 15 -8.31 7.63 9.03
N GLU A 16 -9.15 7.05 8.19
CA GLU A 16 -10.41 6.46 8.63
C GLU A 16 -10.60 5.04 8.11
N GLY A 17 -11.28 4.24 8.91
CA GLY A 17 -11.68 2.91 8.52
C GLY A 17 -10.55 1.90 8.59
N LEU A 18 -10.80 0.72 8.02
CA LEU A 18 -9.81 -0.34 7.95
C LEU A 18 -9.05 -0.20 6.64
N VAL A 19 -7.73 -0.03 6.74
CA VAL A 19 -6.87 0.21 5.58
C VAL A 19 -5.74 -0.81 5.58
N LEU A 20 -5.57 -1.48 4.44
CA LEU A 20 -4.41 -2.35 4.19
C LEU A 20 -3.39 -1.56 3.38
N ILE A 21 -2.17 -1.46 3.90
CA ILE A 21 -1.10 -0.69 3.27
C ILE A 21 -0.08 -1.63 2.67
N ASP A 22 0.12 -1.52 1.35
CA ASP A 22 1.09 -2.32 0.60
C ASP A 22 2.34 -1.48 0.35
N PHE A 23 3.42 -1.81 1.05
CA PHE A 23 4.73 -1.19 0.82
C PHE A 23 5.46 -1.98 -0.26
N TRP A 24 5.78 -1.33 -1.37
CA TRP A 24 6.33 -1.98 -2.56
C TRP A 24 7.39 -1.13 -3.24
N ALA A 25 8.08 -1.71 -4.22
CA ALA A 25 9.02 -0.98 -5.08
C ALA A 25 9.02 -1.59 -6.47
N THR A 26 9.39 -0.81 -7.46
CA THR A 26 9.36 -1.23 -8.86
C THR A 26 10.34 -2.37 -9.18
N TRP A 27 11.41 -2.48 -8.41
CA TRP A 27 12.44 -3.52 -8.59
C TRP A 27 12.13 -4.80 -7.81
N CYS A 28 11.09 -4.81 -7.03
CA CYS A 28 10.76 -5.93 -6.15
C CYS A 28 9.89 -6.96 -6.90
N GLY A 29 10.49 -8.06 -7.32
CA GLY A 29 9.75 -9.12 -8.02
C GLY A 29 8.54 -9.65 -7.26
N PRO A 30 8.69 -10.06 -5.98
CA PRO A 30 7.53 -10.51 -5.18
C PRO A 30 6.43 -9.47 -5.05
N CYS A 31 6.78 -8.19 -4.98
CA CYS A 31 5.79 -7.10 -4.94
C CYS A 31 4.96 -7.07 -6.22
N LEU A 32 5.62 -7.24 -7.37
CA LEU A 32 4.95 -7.21 -8.66
C LEU A 32 4.06 -8.44 -8.84
N MET A 33 4.44 -9.58 -8.27
CA MET A 33 3.60 -10.78 -8.30
C MET A 33 2.40 -10.66 -7.38
N GLN A 34 2.52 -9.92 -6.29
CA GLN A 34 1.44 -9.70 -5.34
C GLN A 34 0.42 -8.68 -5.86
N ALA A 35 0.85 -7.74 -6.69
CA ALA A 35 0.00 -6.64 -7.14
C ALA A 35 -1.34 -7.08 -7.76
N PRO A 36 -1.37 -8.05 -8.70
CA PRO A 36 -2.67 -8.47 -9.26
C PRO A 36 -3.56 -9.16 -8.24
N ILE A 37 -2.98 -9.82 -7.23
CA ILE A 37 -3.75 -10.46 -6.16
C ILE A 37 -4.45 -9.40 -5.32
N LEU A 38 -3.76 -8.34 -4.94
CA LEU A 38 -4.34 -7.23 -4.18
C LEU A 38 -5.38 -6.48 -4.99
N GLU A 39 -5.12 -6.29 -6.29
CA GLU A 39 -6.09 -5.63 -7.17
C GLU A 39 -7.39 -6.44 -7.25
N GLN A 40 -7.29 -7.76 -7.38
CA GLN A 40 -8.46 -8.62 -7.41
C GLN A 40 -9.23 -8.54 -6.09
N LEU A 41 -8.52 -8.57 -4.97
CA LEU A 41 -9.14 -8.44 -3.66
C LEU A 41 -9.89 -7.10 -3.54
N SER A 42 -9.29 -6.02 -4.04
CA SER A 42 -9.91 -4.70 -3.98
C SER A 42 -11.19 -4.62 -4.81
N GLU A 43 -11.32 -5.45 -5.84
CA GLU A 43 -12.53 -5.52 -6.63
C GLU A 43 -13.64 -6.32 -5.96
N GLU A 44 -13.28 -7.26 -5.09
CA GLU A 44 -14.23 -8.13 -4.40
C GLU A 44 -14.75 -7.53 -3.10
N ILE A 45 -14.01 -6.60 -2.50
CA ILE A 45 -14.38 -5.97 -1.22
C ILE A 45 -14.56 -4.48 -1.44
N SER A 46 -15.63 -3.90 -0.91
CA SER A 46 -15.86 -2.47 -1.04
C SER A 46 -14.89 -1.66 -0.17
N GLU A 47 -14.59 -0.44 -0.59
CA GLU A 47 -13.72 0.45 0.18
C GLU A 47 -14.27 0.78 1.56
N ASP A 48 -15.58 0.70 1.72
CA ASP A 48 -16.22 0.92 3.02
C ASP A 48 -15.84 -0.18 4.01
N GLU A 49 -15.56 -1.37 3.52
CA GLU A 49 -15.16 -2.50 4.36
C GLU A 49 -13.65 -2.57 4.54
N LEU A 50 -12.91 -2.44 3.45
CA LEU A 50 -11.44 -2.48 3.46
C LEU A 50 -10.91 -1.65 2.30
N LYS A 51 -10.15 -0.64 2.64
CA LYS A 51 -9.45 0.18 1.64
C LYS A 51 -8.04 -0.36 1.48
N ILE A 52 -7.63 -0.58 0.25
CA ILE A 52 -6.27 -1.06 -0.05
C ILE A 52 -5.49 0.07 -0.73
N VAL A 53 -4.42 0.49 -0.08
CA VAL A 53 -3.53 1.53 -0.62
C VAL A 53 -2.15 0.94 -0.85
N LYS A 54 -1.43 1.49 -1.82
CA LYS A 54 -0.06 1.06 -2.09
C LYS A 54 0.85 2.28 -2.12
N ILE A 55 2.05 2.12 -1.60
CA ILE A 55 3.03 3.18 -1.53
C ILE A 55 4.41 2.66 -1.95
N ASP A 56 5.03 3.35 -2.91
CA ASP A 56 6.37 3.03 -3.39
C ASP A 56 7.38 3.55 -2.38
N VAL A 57 8.14 2.65 -1.77
CA VAL A 57 9.09 3.02 -0.70
C VAL A 57 10.27 3.83 -1.19
N ASP A 58 10.66 3.68 -2.45
CA ASP A 58 11.79 4.43 -3.00
C ASP A 58 11.44 5.89 -3.25
N GLU A 59 10.23 6.15 -3.72
CA GLU A 59 9.76 7.51 -3.98
C GLU A 59 9.15 8.17 -2.75
N ASN A 60 8.81 7.38 -1.73
CA ASN A 60 8.14 7.87 -0.53
C ASN A 60 8.83 7.37 0.73
N PRO A 61 10.10 7.76 0.94
CA PRO A 61 10.89 7.23 2.05
C PRO A 61 10.40 7.67 3.42
N GLU A 62 9.70 8.79 3.53
CA GLU A 62 9.23 9.27 4.83
C GLU A 62 8.24 8.30 5.48
N THR A 63 7.27 7.83 4.71
CA THR A 63 6.28 6.88 5.23
C THR A 63 6.94 5.54 5.56
N ALA A 64 7.80 5.04 4.69
CA ALA A 64 8.51 3.79 4.95
C ALA A 64 9.32 3.87 6.24
N GLN A 65 10.00 5.00 6.45
CA GLN A 65 10.81 5.22 7.63
C GLN A 65 9.96 5.30 8.90
N LYS A 66 8.82 5.97 8.80
CA LYS A 66 7.87 6.11 9.91
C LYS A 66 7.40 4.75 10.44
N PHE A 67 7.19 3.80 9.55
CA PHE A 67 6.74 2.46 9.93
C PHE A 67 7.88 1.45 10.13
N GLY A 68 9.13 1.90 9.96
CA GLY A 68 10.28 1.04 10.15
C GLY A 68 10.35 -0.11 9.16
N ILE A 69 9.96 0.15 7.92
CA ILE A 69 9.95 -0.88 6.88
C ILE A 69 11.38 -1.25 6.51
N MET A 70 11.76 -2.50 6.74
CA MET A 70 13.12 -2.99 6.49
C MET A 70 13.19 -3.93 5.29
N SER A 71 12.07 -4.46 4.87
CA SER A 71 12.00 -5.36 3.73
C SER A 71 10.66 -5.22 3.02
N ILE A 72 10.60 -5.58 1.75
CA ILE A 72 9.36 -5.53 0.96
C ILE A 72 9.22 -6.85 0.21
N PRO A 73 7.98 -7.28 -0.09
CA PRO A 73 6.73 -6.58 0.25
C PRO A 73 6.42 -6.64 1.75
N THR A 74 5.77 -5.61 2.25
CA THR A 74 5.25 -5.57 3.61
C THR A 74 3.81 -5.09 3.56
N LEU A 75 2.91 -5.81 4.23
CA LEU A 75 1.50 -5.45 4.36
C LEU A 75 1.21 -5.09 5.82
N LEU A 76 0.55 -3.97 6.01
CA LEU A 76 0.16 -3.51 7.35
C LEU A 76 -1.32 -3.17 7.42
#